data_cae9fa3074ab59799f2f531711d3e95e
#
_entry.id   cae9fa3074ab59799f2f531711d3e95e
#
_cell.length_a   1.000
_cell.length_b   1.000
_cell.length_c   1.000
_cell.angle_alpha   90.00
_cell.angle_beta   90.00
_cell.angle_gamma   90.00
#
_symmetry.space_group_name_H-M   'P 1'
#
loop_
_entity.id
_entity.type
_entity.pdbx_description
1 polymer ?
#
loop_
_entity_poly.entity_id
_entity_poly.type
_entity_poly.pdbx_seq_one_letter_code
_entity_poly.pdbx_strand_id
1 'polypeptide(L)'
;MKTRIEAYLNNIVSSNSNGNLDRKPQKILVCAIYYPSESSDGSWADHSLSALGYNSDPAKLQCVIRKIFELAMSQVRLPNHPEIEIVGVPLFAALDGKDPEDYKARVEPSSQGGEKMANLIMKAVQGGNTAISAVYDEHCRKDAAARRGEEDYGSISAPSLAHMER
;
A
#
# COMPACT_ATOMS: atom_id res chain seq x y z
N MET A 1 1.49 -13.38 -2.80
CA MET A 1 0.38 -12.69 -2.12
C MET A 1 -0.87 -12.68 -2.99
N LYS A 2 -0.83 -12.17 -4.21
CA LYS A 2 -1.94 -12.15 -5.17
C LYS A 2 -2.67 -13.50 -5.24
N THR A 3 -1.99 -14.58 -5.59
CA THR A 3 -2.56 -15.94 -5.73
C THR A 3 -3.27 -16.42 -4.45
N ARG A 4 -2.79 -16.04 -3.27
CA ARG A 4 -3.43 -16.40 -2.00
C ARG A 4 -4.75 -15.65 -1.80
N ILE A 5 -4.81 -14.38 -2.19
CA ILE A 5 -6.04 -13.58 -2.15
C ILE A 5 -7.04 -14.15 -3.14
N GLU A 6 -6.62 -14.47 -4.37
CA GLU A 6 -7.48 -15.06 -5.40
C GLU A 6 -8.05 -16.41 -4.95
N ALA A 7 -7.23 -17.29 -4.37
CA ALA A 7 -7.67 -18.57 -3.84
C ALA A 7 -8.70 -18.41 -2.71
N TYR A 8 -8.45 -17.47 -1.79
CA TYR A 8 -9.38 -17.15 -0.70
C TYR A 8 -10.73 -16.64 -1.21
N LEU A 9 -10.71 -15.70 -2.14
CA LEU A 9 -11.93 -15.15 -2.74
C LEU A 9 -12.70 -16.21 -3.55
N ASN A 10 -12.00 -17.05 -4.33
CA ASN A 10 -12.63 -18.17 -5.04
C ASN A 10 -13.34 -19.12 -4.07
N ASN A 11 -12.72 -19.44 -2.93
CA ASN A 11 -13.34 -20.29 -1.91
C ASN A 11 -14.62 -19.64 -1.33
N ILE A 12 -14.59 -18.35 -1.02
CA ILE A 12 -15.77 -17.64 -0.50
C ILE A 12 -16.91 -17.66 -1.52
N VAL A 13 -16.62 -17.31 -2.77
CA VAL A 13 -17.63 -17.24 -3.83
C VAL A 13 -18.21 -18.62 -4.12
N SER A 14 -17.37 -19.68 -4.16
CA SER A 14 -17.81 -21.04 -4.42
C SER A 14 -18.59 -21.66 -3.25
N SER A 15 -18.21 -21.37 -2.00
CA SER A 15 -18.91 -21.88 -0.81
C SER A 15 -20.34 -21.33 -0.69
N ASN A 16 -20.55 -20.09 -1.11
CA ASN A 16 -21.88 -19.46 -1.11
C ASN A 16 -22.81 -20.07 -2.19
N SER A 17 -22.26 -20.79 -3.18
CA SER A 17 -23.05 -21.44 -4.22
C SER A 17 -23.74 -22.74 -3.74
N ASN A 18 -23.32 -23.32 -2.62
CA ASN A 18 -23.86 -24.57 -2.07
C ASN A 18 -25.04 -24.37 -1.09
N GLY A 19 -25.38 -23.14 -0.73
CA GLY A 19 -26.45 -22.83 0.20
C GLY A 19 -27.33 -21.70 -0.29
N ASN A 20 -28.36 -21.98 -1.03
CA ASN A 20 -29.58 -21.18 -1.26
C ASN A 20 -29.39 -19.66 -1.49
N LEU A 21 -28.26 -19.23 -2.06
CA LEU A 21 -28.01 -17.85 -2.41
C LEU A 21 -27.78 -17.73 -3.92
N ASP A 22 -28.86 -17.52 -4.66
CA ASP A 22 -28.86 -16.97 -6.03
C ASP A 22 -28.20 -15.56 -6.11
N ARG A 23 -27.46 -15.14 -5.07
CA ARG A 23 -26.88 -13.80 -4.96
C ARG A 23 -25.37 -13.87 -4.82
N LYS A 24 -24.68 -14.06 -5.93
CA LYS A 24 -23.26 -13.76 -6.01
C LYS A 24 -23.03 -12.26 -5.84
N PRO A 25 -21.95 -11.82 -5.19
CA PRO A 25 -21.62 -10.41 -5.12
C PRO A 25 -21.34 -9.89 -6.54
N GLN A 26 -21.85 -8.72 -6.87
CA GLN A 26 -21.54 -8.06 -8.13
C GLN A 26 -20.14 -7.43 -8.11
N LYS A 27 -19.70 -7.03 -6.93
CA LYS A 27 -18.42 -6.34 -6.73
C LYS A 27 -17.75 -6.80 -5.43
N ILE A 28 -16.43 -6.97 -5.47
CA ILE A 28 -15.59 -7.26 -4.31
C ILE A 28 -14.52 -6.18 -4.23
N LEU A 29 -14.42 -5.53 -3.05
CA LEU A 29 -13.40 -4.54 -2.78
C LEU A 29 -12.22 -5.19 -2.05
N VAL A 30 -11.02 -5.04 -2.59
CA VAL A 30 -9.77 -5.50 -1.99
C VAL A 30 -9.05 -4.28 -1.43
N CYS A 31 -9.27 -4.01 -0.14
CA CYS A 31 -8.73 -2.83 0.53
C CYS A 31 -7.27 -3.05 0.97
N ALA A 32 -6.38 -2.16 0.58
CA ALA A 32 -5.05 -2.08 1.18
C ALA A 32 -5.12 -1.41 2.55
N ILE A 33 -4.13 -1.68 3.39
CA ILE A 33 -3.97 -0.97 4.66
C ILE A 33 -3.62 0.51 4.41
N TYR A 34 -4.03 1.40 5.30
CA TYR A 34 -3.60 2.80 5.32
C TYR A 34 -2.20 2.96 5.94
N TYR A 35 -1.60 4.14 5.81
CA TYR A 35 -0.33 4.42 6.46
C TYR A 35 -0.55 4.76 7.94
N PRO A 36 0.33 4.28 8.84
CA PRO A 36 0.33 4.74 10.23
C PRO A 36 0.60 6.25 10.32
N SER A 37 0.18 6.89 11.42
CA SER A 37 0.60 8.26 11.69
C SER A 37 2.12 8.38 11.78
N GLU A 38 2.69 9.38 11.13
CA GLU A 38 4.12 9.69 11.22
C GLU A 38 4.47 10.30 12.59
N SER A 39 3.50 10.93 13.25
CA SER A 39 3.67 11.50 14.58
C SER A 39 3.67 10.42 15.66
N SER A 40 4.71 10.43 16.51
CA SER A 40 4.74 9.61 17.73
C SER A 40 3.84 10.25 18.79
N ASP A 41 2.97 9.46 19.39
CA ASP A 41 1.98 9.91 20.39
C ASP A 41 2.08 9.16 21.74
N GLY A 42 3.12 8.31 21.89
CA GLY A 42 3.30 7.47 23.07
C GLY A 42 2.33 6.28 23.13
N SER A 43 1.66 5.97 22.03
CA SER A 43 0.71 4.85 21.97
C SER A 43 1.42 3.49 21.99
N TRP A 44 0.64 2.44 22.19
CA TRP A 44 1.12 1.05 22.19
C TRP A 44 1.85 0.65 20.90
N ALA A 45 1.52 1.31 19.79
CA ALA A 45 2.13 1.03 18.48
C ALA A 45 3.52 1.65 18.31
N ASP A 46 3.90 2.64 19.13
CA ASP A 46 5.16 3.38 19.00
C ASP A 46 6.39 2.48 19.04
N HIS A 47 6.42 1.53 19.98
CA HIS A 47 7.54 0.61 20.09
C HIS A 47 7.73 -0.24 18.83
N SER A 48 6.64 -0.78 18.28
CA SER A 48 6.67 -1.62 17.08
C SER A 48 7.05 -0.82 15.85
N LEU A 49 6.50 0.37 15.68
CA LEU A 49 6.81 1.27 14.56
C LEU A 49 8.25 1.79 14.63
N SER A 50 8.74 2.11 15.83
CA SER A 50 10.15 2.48 16.05
C SER A 50 11.10 1.34 15.68
N ALA A 51 10.78 0.10 16.09
CA ALA A 51 11.58 -1.07 15.73
C ALA A 51 11.64 -1.33 14.20
N LEU A 52 10.61 -0.90 13.47
CA LEU A 52 10.58 -0.93 11.99
C LEU A 52 11.31 0.28 11.35
N GLY A 53 11.83 1.19 12.16
CA GLY A 53 12.47 2.42 11.68
C GLY A 53 11.48 3.49 11.20
N TYR A 54 10.17 3.32 11.47
CA TYR A 54 9.14 4.23 10.96
C TYR A 54 9.27 5.65 11.51
N ASN A 55 9.76 5.82 12.75
CA ASN A 55 9.96 7.13 13.35
C ASN A 55 11.09 7.95 12.68
N SER A 56 12.05 7.27 12.07
CA SER A 56 13.17 7.93 11.37
C SER A 56 12.99 8.01 9.86
N ASP A 57 12.28 7.04 9.26
CA ASP A 57 12.03 6.96 7.81
C ASP A 57 10.65 6.33 7.54
N PRO A 58 9.56 7.10 7.71
CA PRO A 58 8.20 6.63 7.42
C PRO A 58 8.05 6.13 5.97
N ALA A 59 8.73 6.79 5.02
CA ALA A 59 8.62 6.52 3.61
C ALA A 59 8.98 5.08 3.24
N LYS A 60 9.88 4.46 3.99
CA LYS A 60 10.29 3.07 3.77
C LYS A 60 9.14 2.08 3.92
N LEU A 61 8.40 2.14 5.03
CA LEU A 61 7.23 1.27 5.26
C LEU A 61 6.08 1.63 4.33
N GLN A 62 5.83 2.93 4.11
CA GLN A 62 4.80 3.42 3.19
C GLN A 62 5.06 2.90 1.77
N CYS A 63 6.31 2.92 1.30
CA CYS A 63 6.69 2.37 0.01
C CYS A 63 6.42 0.85 -0.08
N VAL A 64 6.70 0.09 0.99
CA VAL A 64 6.40 -1.35 1.03
C VAL A 64 4.89 -1.60 0.92
N ILE A 65 4.07 -0.90 1.70
CA ILE A 65 2.60 -1.02 1.67
C ILE A 65 2.08 -0.73 0.25
N ARG A 66 2.55 0.34 -0.36
CA ARG A 66 2.19 0.71 -1.71
C ARG A 66 2.61 -0.33 -2.74
N LYS A 67 3.83 -0.84 -2.68
CA LYS A 67 4.30 -1.90 -3.58
C LYS A 67 3.49 -3.18 -3.45
N ILE A 68 3.08 -3.55 -2.25
CA ILE A 68 2.17 -4.68 -2.04
C ILE A 68 0.82 -4.43 -2.75
N PHE A 69 0.28 -3.22 -2.66
CA PHE A 69 -0.95 -2.88 -3.37
C PHE A 69 -0.76 -2.96 -4.89
N GLU A 70 0.24 -2.29 -5.44
CA GLU A 70 0.51 -2.23 -6.89
C GLU A 70 0.78 -3.61 -7.49
N LEU A 71 1.60 -4.43 -6.84
CA LEU A 71 2.08 -5.70 -7.39
C LEU A 71 1.18 -6.90 -7.08
N ALA A 72 0.30 -6.79 -6.10
CA ALA A 72 -0.55 -7.90 -5.67
C ALA A 72 -2.03 -7.53 -5.63
N MET A 73 -2.42 -6.56 -4.80
CA MET A 73 -3.82 -6.33 -4.48
C MET A 73 -4.62 -5.75 -5.65
N SER A 74 -4.08 -4.77 -6.35
CA SER A 74 -4.70 -4.18 -7.55
C SER A 74 -4.74 -5.14 -8.75
N GLN A 75 -3.94 -6.21 -8.70
CA GLN A 75 -3.83 -7.22 -9.75
C GLN A 75 -4.70 -8.47 -9.50
N VAL A 76 -5.48 -8.49 -8.42
CA VAL A 76 -6.37 -9.61 -8.10
C VAL A 76 -7.45 -9.75 -9.17
N ARG A 77 -7.68 -10.99 -9.61
CA ARG A 77 -8.70 -11.34 -10.61
C ARG A 77 -9.35 -12.66 -10.20
N LEU A 78 -10.58 -12.86 -10.62
CA LEU A 78 -11.32 -14.12 -10.46
C LEU A 78 -11.69 -14.67 -11.85
N PRO A 79 -10.78 -15.37 -12.55
CA PRO A 79 -11.04 -15.85 -13.91
C PRO A 79 -12.27 -16.77 -14.02
N ASN A 80 -12.58 -17.51 -12.94
CA ASN A 80 -13.74 -18.42 -12.89
C ASN A 80 -15.06 -17.69 -12.60
N HIS A 81 -15.01 -16.40 -12.29
CA HIS A 81 -16.15 -15.55 -11.96
C HIS A 81 -16.01 -14.18 -12.63
N PRO A 82 -16.02 -14.15 -14.00
CA PRO A 82 -15.81 -12.91 -14.74
C PRO A 82 -16.97 -11.90 -14.55
N GLU A 83 -18.10 -12.36 -14.05
CA GLU A 83 -19.25 -11.53 -13.69
C GLU A 83 -19.04 -10.68 -12.43
N ILE A 84 -18.01 -10.97 -11.63
CA ILE A 84 -17.71 -10.26 -10.39
C ILE A 84 -16.63 -9.23 -10.64
N GLU A 85 -16.96 -7.97 -10.44
CA GLU A 85 -16.00 -6.87 -10.51
C GLU A 85 -15.07 -6.88 -9.27
N ILE A 86 -13.75 -6.89 -9.48
CA ILE A 86 -12.76 -6.78 -8.40
C ILE A 86 -12.13 -5.37 -8.45
N VAL A 87 -12.28 -4.64 -7.35
CA VAL A 87 -11.75 -3.28 -7.23
C VAL A 87 -10.72 -3.21 -6.10
N GLY A 88 -9.50 -2.80 -6.42
CA GLY A 88 -8.48 -2.48 -5.43
C GLY A 88 -8.74 -1.10 -4.82
N VAL A 89 -8.74 -1.00 -3.49
CA VAL A 89 -8.97 0.26 -2.76
C VAL A 89 -7.73 0.61 -1.94
N PRO A 90 -6.96 1.64 -2.32
CA PRO A 90 -5.77 2.07 -1.61
C PRO A 90 -6.14 2.95 -0.40
N LEU A 91 -6.45 2.37 0.77
CA LEU A 91 -6.85 3.16 1.95
C LEU A 91 -5.78 4.15 2.40
N PHE A 92 -4.51 3.93 2.05
CA PHE A 92 -3.44 4.90 2.27
C PHE A 92 -3.59 6.20 1.46
N ALA A 93 -4.48 6.23 0.47
CA ALA A 93 -4.85 7.48 -0.21
C ALA A 93 -5.85 8.32 0.61
N ALA A 94 -6.53 7.70 1.57
CA ALA A 94 -7.41 8.40 2.51
C ALA A 94 -6.66 8.80 3.79
N LEU A 95 -5.82 7.92 4.32
CA LEU A 95 -4.98 8.15 5.50
C LEU A 95 -3.50 8.01 5.10
N ASP A 96 -2.86 9.15 4.84
CA ASP A 96 -1.50 9.23 4.33
C ASP A 96 -0.41 9.30 5.43
N GLY A 97 -0.83 9.26 6.69
CA GLY A 97 0.07 9.29 7.86
C GLY A 97 0.44 10.69 8.34
N LYS A 98 0.12 11.75 7.62
CA LYS A 98 0.61 13.11 7.91
C LYS A 98 -0.28 13.91 8.84
N ASP A 99 -1.60 13.72 8.75
CA ASP A 99 -2.57 14.40 9.60
C ASP A 99 -2.81 13.59 10.88
N PRO A 100 -2.30 14.02 12.06
CA PRO A 100 -2.47 13.29 13.31
C PRO A 100 -3.94 13.21 13.75
N GLU A 101 -4.80 14.14 13.35
CA GLU A 101 -6.23 14.14 13.67
C GLU A 101 -6.98 12.96 13.03
N ASP A 102 -6.40 12.34 12.01
CA ASP A 102 -6.95 11.13 11.39
C ASP A 102 -6.79 9.89 12.27
N TYR A 103 -6.03 9.99 13.37
CA TYR A 103 -5.70 8.86 14.23
C TYR A 103 -6.07 9.11 15.68
N LYS A 104 -6.57 8.08 16.35
CA LYS A 104 -6.79 8.03 17.79
C LYS A 104 -5.52 7.54 18.52
N ALA A 105 -4.84 6.62 17.89
CA ALA A 105 -3.49 6.17 18.19
C ALA A 105 -2.85 5.83 16.84
N ARG A 106 -1.54 5.90 16.72
CA ARG A 106 -0.78 5.84 15.44
C ARG A 106 -1.30 4.89 14.35
N VAL A 107 -1.95 3.80 14.74
CA VAL A 107 -2.49 2.77 13.85
C VAL A 107 -4.01 2.59 14.01
N GLU A 108 -4.66 3.41 14.81
CA GLU A 108 -6.09 3.37 15.02
C GLU A 108 -6.72 4.64 14.44
N PRO A 109 -7.63 4.52 13.46
CA PRO A 109 -8.28 5.69 12.89
C PRO A 109 -9.15 6.39 13.93
N SER A 110 -9.16 7.71 13.89
CA SER A 110 -10.15 8.53 14.57
C SER A 110 -11.49 8.49 13.83
N SER A 111 -12.50 9.17 14.35
CA SER A 111 -13.77 9.34 13.63
C SER A 111 -13.58 10.06 12.30
N GLN A 112 -12.70 11.08 12.25
CA GLN A 112 -12.35 11.81 11.03
C GLN A 112 -11.66 10.90 10.03
N GLY A 113 -10.65 10.13 10.45
CA GLY A 113 -9.95 9.17 9.60
C GLY A 113 -10.90 8.07 9.09
N GLY A 114 -11.78 7.57 9.94
CA GLY A 114 -12.83 6.63 9.58
C GLY A 114 -13.77 7.16 8.50
N GLU A 115 -14.17 8.42 8.58
CA GLU A 115 -14.99 9.08 7.57
C GLU A 115 -14.26 9.20 6.22
N LYS A 116 -13.00 9.61 6.23
CA LYS A 116 -12.16 9.67 5.00
C LYS A 116 -12.09 8.30 4.32
N MET A 117 -11.85 7.24 5.08
CA MET A 117 -11.83 5.86 4.55
C MET A 117 -13.19 5.42 4.01
N ALA A 118 -14.27 5.68 4.75
CA ALA A 118 -15.63 5.34 4.33
C ALA A 118 -15.99 6.03 3.01
N ASN A 119 -15.64 7.31 2.86
CA ASN A 119 -15.87 8.06 1.64
C ASN A 119 -15.10 7.47 0.44
N LEU A 120 -13.85 7.03 0.63
CA LEU A 120 -13.08 6.37 -0.41
C LEU A 120 -13.70 5.01 -0.80
N ILE A 121 -14.13 4.21 0.18
CA ILE A 121 -14.82 2.93 -0.05
C ILE A 121 -16.13 3.16 -0.81
N MET A 122 -16.95 4.13 -0.38
CA MET A 122 -18.21 4.44 -1.06
C MET A 122 -17.99 4.89 -2.51
N LYS A 123 -16.94 5.70 -2.76
CA LYS A 123 -16.54 6.07 -4.11
C LYS A 123 -16.19 4.84 -4.96
N ALA A 124 -15.48 3.87 -4.40
CA ALA A 124 -15.15 2.61 -5.08
C ALA A 124 -16.40 1.78 -5.39
N VAL A 125 -17.36 1.71 -4.46
CA VAL A 125 -18.65 1.02 -4.66
C VAL A 125 -19.42 1.64 -5.82
N GLN A 126 -19.44 2.95 -5.91
CA GLN A 126 -20.18 3.70 -6.93
C GLN A 126 -19.47 3.73 -8.31
N GLY A 127 -18.33 3.05 -8.46
CA GLY A 127 -17.56 3.04 -9.70
C GLY A 127 -16.72 4.29 -9.93
N GLY A 128 -16.51 5.11 -8.89
CA GLY A 128 -15.62 6.27 -8.95
C GLY A 128 -14.15 5.85 -9.08
N ASN A 129 -13.34 6.72 -9.67
CA ASN A 129 -11.91 6.51 -9.79
C ASN A 129 -11.24 6.53 -8.41
N THR A 130 -10.68 5.39 -8.01
CA THR A 130 -9.85 5.21 -6.80
C THR A 130 -8.37 5.18 -7.12
N ALA A 131 -7.98 5.53 -8.35
CA ALA A 131 -6.58 5.55 -8.75
C ALA A 131 -5.78 6.46 -7.82
N ILE A 132 -4.60 6.00 -7.46
CA ILE A 132 -3.63 6.76 -6.67
C ILE A 132 -3.31 8.03 -7.46
N SER A 133 -3.49 9.20 -6.83
CA SER A 133 -3.22 10.46 -7.51
C SER A 133 -1.73 10.55 -7.90
N ALA A 134 -1.44 11.24 -9.01
CA ALA A 134 -0.08 11.43 -9.53
C ALA A 134 0.91 12.04 -8.52
N VAL A 135 0.41 12.70 -7.48
CA VAL A 135 1.21 13.28 -6.38
C VAL A 135 2.02 12.22 -5.62
N TYR A 136 1.44 11.02 -5.44
CA TYR A 136 2.16 9.92 -4.80
C TYR A 136 3.23 9.30 -5.70
N ASP A 137 3.05 9.34 -7.01
CA ASP A 137 4.06 8.86 -7.96
C ASP A 137 5.33 9.72 -7.94
N GLU A 138 5.21 11.00 -7.71
CA GLU A 138 6.35 11.91 -7.65
C GLU A 138 7.21 11.69 -6.42
N HIS A 139 6.61 11.38 -5.27
CA HIS A 139 7.35 11.15 -4.02
C HIS A 139 8.19 9.86 -4.10
N CYS A 140 7.60 8.75 -4.52
CA CYS A 140 8.35 7.49 -4.69
C CYS A 140 9.37 7.54 -5.84
N ARG A 141 9.18 8.37 -6.87
CA ARG A 141 10.18 8.60 -7.91
C ARG A 141 11.38 9.39 -7.39
N LYS A 142 11.16 10.40 -6.54
CA LYS A 142 12.24 11.16 -5.91
C LYS A 142 13.09 10.29 -4.99
N ASP A 143 12.46 9.44 -4.18
CA ASP A 143 13.18 8.51 -3.31
C ASP A 143 13.96 7.44 -4.11
N ALA A 144 13.40 6.94 -5.20
CA ALA A 144 14.09 5.99 -6.08
C ALA A 144 15.23 6.64 -6.89
N ALA A 145 15.13 7.94 -7.19
CA ALA A 145 16.19 8.70 -7.86
C ALA A 145 17.31 9.07 -6.89
N ALA A 146 17.00 9.42 -5.64
CA ALA A 146 17.97 9.69 -4.60
C ALA A 146 18.84 8.45 -4.29
N ARG A 147 18.20 7.26 -4.19
CA ARG A 147 18.92 6.00 -3.97
C ARG A 147 19.80 5.59 -5.15
N ARG A 148 19.42 5.89 -6.40
CA ARG A 148 20.27 5.63 -7.58
C ARG A 148 21.46 6.59 -7.67
N GLY A 149 21.31 7.81 -7.18
CA GLY A 149 22.41 8.78 -7.08
C GLY A 149 23.47 8.39 -6.04
N GLU A 150 23.11 7.68 -4.99
CA GLU A 150 24.07 7.15 -4.00
C GLU A 150 24.83 5.93 -4.52
N GLU A 151 24.23 5.10 -5.38
CA GLU A 151 24.92 3.94 -5.99
C GLU A 151 25.94 4.35 -7.06
N ASP A 152 25.77 5.50 -7.72
CA ASP A 152 26.69 5.95 -8.79
C ASP A 152 27.96 6.64 -8.24
N TYR A 153 28.01 6.96 -6.94
CA TYR A 153 29.20 7.53 -6.29
C TYR A 153 30.21 6.48 -5.80
N GLY A 154 29.89 5.19 -5.94
CA GLY A 154 30.72 4.04 -5.49
C GLY A 154 31.73 3.52 -6.51
N SER A 155 31.74 3.97 -7.77
CA SER A 155 32.71 3.55 -8.77
C SER A 155 33.84 4.57 -8.94
N ILE A 156 34.62 4.82 -7.88
CA ILE A 156 35.89 5.50 -8.00
C ILE A 156 36.89 4.50 -8.62
N SER A 157 37.23 4.78 -9.86
CA SER A 157 38.27 4.11 -10.65
C SER A 157 39.54 3.87 -9.84
N ALA A 158 40.00 2.61 -9.83
CA ALA A 158 41.34 2.24 -9.36
C ALA A 158 42.39 3.05 -10.13
N PRO A 159 43.45 3.61 -9.45
CA PRO A 159 44.51 4.28 -10.15
C PRO A 159 45.30 3.28 -10.96
N SER A 160 45.49 3.60 -12.24
CA SER A 160 46.33 2.91 -13.18
C SER A 160 47.79 2.86 -12.68
N LEU A 161 48.27 1.68 -12.33
CA LEU A 161 49.69 1.39 -12.14
C LEU A 161 50.33 1.24 -13.52
N ALA A 162 50.65 2.35 -14.13
CA ALA A 162 51.58 2.38 -15.27
C ALA A 162 52.68 3.39 -14.97
N HIS A 163 53.91 2.91 -15.01
CA HIS A 163 55.22 3.53 -14.87
C HIS A 163 55.94 3.36 -13.53
N MET A 164 56.63 2.22 -13.45
CA MET A 164 57.96 2.19 -12.91
C MET A 164 58.75 1.11 -13.63
N GLU A 165 59.22 1.42 -14.85
CA GLU A 165 60.47 0.89 -15.42
C GLU A 165 61.46 2.04 -15.48
N ARG A 166 62.47 1.99 -14.59
CA ARG A 166 63.93 2.22 -14.82
C ARG A 166 64.68 2.04 -13.50
#